data_00243a19c73130a10d3da9ee0de81269
#
_entry.id   00243a19c73130a10d3da9ee0de81269
#
_cell.length_a   1.000
_cell.length_b   1.000
_cell.length_c   1.000
_cell.angle_alpha   90.00
_cell.angle_beta   90.00
_cell.angle_gamma   90.00
#
_symmetry.space_group_name_H-M   'P 1'
#
loop_
_entity.id
_entity.type
_entity.pdbx_description
1 polymer ?
#
loop_
_entity_poly.entity_id
_entity_poly.type
_entity_poly.pdbx_seq_one_letter_code
_entity_poly.pdbx_strand_id
1 'polypeptide(L)'
;FDTIPQITAERLVLATEAHKKFAGDAIPVFRAKIVRYVMEHMTTLIMEDELVVGTPTNKYKGANLFPEYTSSKWLTEDIDDFPVRKTDPYYISPEDREVILETLKEWEGRAMEDIAGEVLPDYIENARQKDLISVGCRNGVSGETTPNHQKFMDIGLKGFMEECRANIAEVRGGTKEKQEKVDFWNACIVLCDGLITYAHRMA
;
A
#
# COMPACT_ATOMS: atom_id res chain seq x y z
N PHE A 1 -12.54 -24.18 6.04
CA PHE A 1 -11.99 -23.05 6.84
C PHE A 1 -10.57 -23.30 7.39
N ASP A 2 -9.97 -24.47 7.17
CA ASP A 2 -8.65 -24.86 7.69
C ASP A 2 -7.51 -24.62 6.68
N THR A 3 -7.71 -23.77 5.68
CA THR A 3 -6.65 -23.46 4.73
C THR A 3 -5.71 -22.41 5.30
N ILE A 4 -4.40 -22.70 5.23
CA ILE A 4 -3.34 -21.75 5.59
C ILE A 4 -3.42 -20.53 4.66
N PRO A 5 -3.31 -19.29 5.18
CA PRO A 5 -3.21 -18.10 4.36
C PRO A 5 -2.04 -18.17 3.38
N GLN A 6 -2.16 -17.50 2.23
CA GLN A 6 -1.14 -17.53 1.19
C GLN A 6 -0.58 -16.14 0.93
N ILE A 7 0.74 -16.01 0.95
CA ILE A 7 1.40 -14.79 0.47
C ILE A 7 1.39 -14.81 -1.06
N THR A 8 1.07 -13.67 -1.67
CA THR A 8 1.02 -13.50 -3.12
C THR A 8 1.95 -12.37 -3.57
N ALA A 9 2.61 -12.57 -4.72
CA ALA A 9 3.53 -11.59 -5.31
C ALA A 9 2.81 -10.45 -6.03
N GLU A 10 1.53 -10.60 -6.39
CA GLU A 10 0.85 -9.72 -7.33
C GLU A 10 0.93 -8.24 -6.95
N ARG A 11 0.55 -7.88 -5.71
CA ARG A 11 0.61 -6.47 -5.26
C ARG A 11 2.03 -5.93 -5.24
N LEU A 12 2.99 -6.74 -4.82
CA LEU A 12 4.42 -6.38 -4.81
C LEU A 12 4.90 -5.99 -6.21
N VAL A 13 4.59 -6.79 -7.21
CA VAL A 13 4.94 -6.53 -8.62
C VAL A 13 4.27 -5.27 -9.11
N LEU A 14 2.94 -5.16 -8.97
CA LEU A 14 2.18 -4.00 -9.43
C LEU A 14 2.63 -2.70 -8.76
N ALA A 15 2.90 -2.72 -7.46
CA ALA A 15 3.41 -1.56 -6.74
C ALA A 15 4.81 -1.16 -7.25
N THR A 16 5.67 -2.12 -7.53
CA THR A 16 7.03 -1.88 -8.06
C THR A 16 6.98 -1.26 -9.45
N GLU A 17 6.14 -1.79 -10.34
CA GLU A 17 5.90 -1.21 -11.68
C GLU A 17 5.38 0.24 -11.59
N ALA A 18 4.40 0.47 -10.72
CA ALA A 18 3.82 1.78 -10.52
C ALA A 18 4.84 2.80 -9.98
N HIS A 19 5.72 2.38 -9.06
CA HIS A 19 6.79 3.22 -8.54
C HIS A 19 7.75 3.69 -9.65
N LYS A 20 8.10 2.79 -10.57
CA LYS A 20 8.92 3.14 -11.74
C LYS A 20 8.19 4.09 -12.69
N LYS A 21 6.93 3.76 -12.98
CA LYS A 21 6.11 4.49 -13.96
C LYS A 21 5.82 5.93 -13.58
N PHE A 22 5.61 6.18 -12.29
CA PHE A 22 5.19 7.50 -11.78
C PHE A 22 6.30 8.23 -11.03
N ALA A 23 7.55 7.74 -11.10
CA ALA A 23 8.69 8.42 -10.51
C ALA A 23 8.82 9.86 -11.03
N GLY A 24 8.97 10.82 -10.10
CA GLY A 24 9.09 12.25 -10.41
C GLY A 24 7.80 13.06 -10.26
N ASP A 25 6.65 12.43 -10.05
CA ASP A 25 5.44 13.15 -9.67
C ASP A 25 5.55 13.74 -8.25
N ALA A 26 4.75 14.75 -7.94
CA ALA A 26 4.60 15.26 -6.57
C ALA A 26 4.16 14.12 -5.63
N ILE A 27 4.74 14.04 -4.43
CA ILE A 27 4.57 12.90 -3.51
C ILE A 27 3.11 12.48 -3.30
N PRO A 28 2.14 13.39 -3.03
CA PRO A 28 0.74 12.99 -2.87
C PRO A 28 0.17 12.34 -4.14
N VAL A 29 0.44 12.93 -5.30
CA VAL A 29 -0.02 12.45 -6.60
C VAL A 29 0.63 11.11 -6.96
N PHE A 30 1.93 10.99 -6.73
CA PHE A 30 2.69 9.76 -6.89
C PHE A 30 2.05 8.59 -6.12
N ARG A 31 1.80 8.79 -4.82
CA ARG A 31 1.16 7.78 -3.97
C ARG A 31 -0.24 7.40 -4.44
N ALA A 32 -1.04 8.38 -4.80
CA ALA A 32 -2.40 8.15 -5.32
C ALA A 32 -2.38 7.36 -6.63
N LYS A 33 -1.45 7.65 -7.54
CA LYS A 33 -1.27 6.92 -8.80
C LYS A 33 -0.83 5.48 -8.60
N ILE A 34 0.03 5.21 -7.59
CA ILE A 34 0.42 3.83 -7.25
C ILE A 34 -0.81 3.03 -6.80
N VAL A 35 -1.58 3.56 -5.85
CA VAL A 35 -2.79 2.90 -5.35
C VAL A 35 -3.78 2.67 -6.49
N ARG A 36 -4.03 3.68 -7.32
CA ARG A 36 -4.88 3.57 -8.50
C ARG A 36 -4.39 2.47 -9.45
N TYR A 37 -3.10 2.44 -9.76
CA TYR A 37 -2.52 1.44 -10.65
C TYR A 37 -2.73 0.01 -10.14
N VAL A 38 -2.50 -0.20 -8.85
CA VAL A 38 -2.77 -1.50 -8.22
C VAL A 38 -4.26 -1.87 -8.36
N MET A 39 -5.16 -0.95 -8.06
CA MET A 39 -6.62 -1.16 -8.18
C MET A 39 -7.09 -1.43 -9.61
N GLU A 40 -6.43 -0.84 -10.60
CA GLU A 40 -6.73 -1.03 -12.02
C GLU A 40 -6.25 -2.39 -12.56
N HIS A 41 -5.16 -2.94 -12.01
CA HIS A 41 -4.47 -4.09 -12.60
C HIS A 41 -4.54 -5.36 -11.75
N MET A 42 -4.77 -5.25 -10.43
CA MET A 42 -4.86 -6.43 -9.57
C MET A 42 -5.99 -7.36 -10.01
N THR A 43 -5.79 -8.65 -9.80
CA THR A 43 -6.83 -9.66 -10.04
C THR A 43 -8.04 -9.40 -9.15
N THR A 44 -9.23 -9.43 -9.72
CA THR A 44 -10.49 -9.40 -8.97
C THR A 44 -10.93 -10.84 -8.71
N LEU A 45 -11.08 -11.18 -7.44
CA LEU A 45 -11.56 -12.49 -7.00
C LEU A 45 -12.91 -12.31 -6.33
N ILE A 46 -13.95 -12.93 -6.89
CA ILE A 46 -15.28 -12.97 -6.31
C ILE A 46 -15.62 -14.45 -6.14
N MET A 47 -16.01 -14.82 -4.93
CA MET A 47 -16.37 -16.20 -4.60
C MET A 47 -17.86 -16.42 -4.81
N GLU A 48 -18.24 -17.65 -5.11
CA GLU A 48 -19.63 -18.07 -5.07
C GLU A 48 -20.19 -17.79 -3.67
N ASP A 49 -21.38 -17.26 -3.56
CA ASP A 49 -22.02 -16.85 -2.31
C ASP A 49 -21.42 -15.62 -1.58
N GLU A 50 -20.45 -14.91 -2.17
CA GLU A 50 -19.91 -13.71 -1.57
C GLU A 50 -20.89 -12.54 -1.70
N LEU A 51 -21.42 -12.06 -0.55
CA LEU A 51 -22.37 -10.94 -0.51
C LEU A 51 -21.69 -9.58 -0.44
N VAL A 52 -20.46 -9.52 0.09
CA VAL A 52 -19.66 -8.31 0.19
C VAL A 52 -18.35 -8.56 -0.53
N VAL A 53 -18.26 -8.09 -1.76
CA VAL A 53 -17.08 -8.26 -2.61
C VAL A 53 -15.98 -7.27 -2.26
N GLY A 54 -14.74 -7.58 -2.63
CA GLY A 54 -13.63 -6.67 -2.41
C GLY A 54 -12.37 -7.33 -1.85
N THR A 55 -12.19 -8.62 -2.10
CA THR A 55 -10.97 -9.34 -1.70
C THR A 55 -9.74 -8.68 -2.33
N PRO A 56 -8.75 -8.22 -1.52
CA PRO A 56 -7.64 -7.43 -2.01
C PRO A 56 -6.48 -8.29 -2.56
N THR A 57 -6.72 -9.57 -2.85
CA THR A 57 -5.72 -10.53 -3.33
C THR A 57 -6.31 -11.46 -4.38
N ASN A 58 -5.43 -12.11 -5.14
CA ASN A 58 -5.81 -13.16 -6.10
C ASN A 58 -5.95 -14.55 -5.45
N LYS A 59 -5.97 -14.62 -4.12
CA LYS A 59 -6.10 -15.87 -3.35
C LYS A 59 -7.24 -15.76 -2.36
N TYR A 60 -7.89 -16.87 -2.07
CA TYR A 60 -9.02 -16.95 -1.14
C TYR A 60 -8.73 -16.41 0.27
N LYS A 61 -7.58 -16.78 0.83
CA LYS A 61 -7.00 -16.23 2.06
C LYS A 61 -5.63 -15.66 1.72
N GLY A 62 -5.61 -14.59 0.94
CA GLY A 62 -4.37 -13.99 0.48
C GLY A 62 -3.80 -12.96 1.45
N ALA A 63 -2.48 -12.86 1.50
CA ALA A 63 -1.75 -11.81 2.18
C ALA A 63 -0.87 -11.05 1.17
N ASN A 64 -1.03 -9.75 1.13
CA ASN A 64 -0.24 -8.86 0.27
C ASN A 64 1.07 -8.46 0.93
N LEU A 65 2.11 -8.27 0.12
CA LEU A 65 3.34 -7.64 0.52
C LEU A 65 3.32 -6.14 0.21
N PHE A 66 3.87 -5.35 1.15
CA PHE A 66 3.96 -3.89 1.08
C PHE A 66 5.43 -3.48 1.13
N PRO A 67 6.16 -3.56 0.01
CA PRO A 67 7.60 -3.33 -0.03
C PRO A 67 7.97 -1.88 0.31
N GLU A 68 7.03 -0.96 0.17
CA GLU A 68 7.19 0.44 0.53
C GLU A 68 7.29 0.69 2.04
N TYR A 69 6.87 -0.26 2.87
CA TYR A 69 6.88 -0.15 4.33
C TYR A 69 7.94 -1.02 4.98
N THR A 70 7.98 -2.31 4.63
CA THR A 70 8.78 -3.32 5.30
C THR A 70 10.10 -3.55 4.57
N SER A 71 11.20 -3.61 5.31
CA SER A 71 12.53 -3.87 4.76
C SER A 71 12.56 -5.13 3.90
N SER A 72 13.07 -4.99 2.67
CA SER A 72 13.26 -6.12 1.76
C SER A 72 14.21 -7.16 2.32
N LYS A 73 15.20 -6.74 3.11
CA LYS A 73 16.17 -7.61 3.76
C LYS A 73 15.46 -8.59 4.71
N TRP A 74 14.59 -8.08 5.59
CA TRP A 74 13.85 -8.93 6.51
C TRP A 74 12.97 -9.95 5.77
N LEU A 75 12.21 -9.48 4.75
CA LEU A 75 11.37 -10.37 3.95
C LEU A 75 12.18 -11.46 3.25
N THR A 76 13.36 -11.13 2.73
CA THR A 76 14.26 -12.09 2.06
C THR A 76 14.82 -13.11 3.03
N GLU A 77 15.21 -12.69 4.23
CA GLU A 77 15.77 -13.58 5.26
C GLU A 77 14.73 -14.54 5.82
N ASP A 78 13.49 -14.10 6.02
CA ASP A 78 12.43 -14.86 6.68
C ASP A 78 11.47 -15.60 5.72
N ILE A 79 11.62 -15.45 4.40
CA ILE A 79 10.64 -15.97 3.43
C ILE A 79 10.39 -17.48 3.55
N ASP A 80 11.42 -18.24 3.87
CA ASP A 80 11.34 -19.70 4.01
C ASP A 80 10.82 -20.14 5.38
N ASP A 81 10.78 -19.24 6.35
CA ASP A 81 10.25 -19.51 7.68
C ASP A 81 8.73 -19.35 7.75
N PHE A 82 8.13 -18.55 6.88
CA PHE A 82 6.68 -18.32 6.88
C PHE A 82 5.85 -19.60 6.84
N PRO A 83 6.15 -20.60 5.98
CA PRO A 83 5.37 -21.83 5.90
C PRO A 83 5.52 -22.76 7.10
N VAL A 84 6.63 -22.66 7.84
CA VAL A 84 7.00 -23.57 8.94
C VAL A 84 6.79 -22.98 10.33
N ARG A 85 6.31 -21.76 10.44
CA ARG A 85 5.98 -21.11 11.72
C ARG A 85 4.94 -21.93 12.49
N LYS A 86 5.13 -22.01 13.80
CA LYS A 86 4.13 -22.65 14.69
C LYS A 86 2.87 -21.81 14.88
N THR A 87 3.03 -20.48 14.79
CA THR A 87 1.95 -19.50 14.93
C THR A 87 1.89 -18.70 13.65
N ASP A 88 0.68 -18.54 13.10
CA ASP A 88 0.41 -17.80 11.87
C ASP A 88 1.31 -18.21 10.69
N PRO A 89 1.30 -19.50 10.30
CA PRO A 89 2.00 -19.93 9.10
C PRO A 89 1.34 -19.35 7.84
N TYR A 90 2.17 -19.03 6.84
CA TYR A 90 1.72 -18.60 5.52
C TYR A 90 2.33 -19.49 4.46
N TYR A 91 1.51 -20.00 3.58
CA TYR A 91 2.00 -20.71 2.40
C TYR A 91 2.47 -19.71 1.34
N ILE A 92 3.55 -20.04 0.65
CA ILE A 92 4.05 -19.31 -0.51
C ILE A 92 4.28 -20.32 -1.62
N SER A 93 3.66 -20.11 -2.79
CA SER A 93 3.92 -20.99 -3.92
C SER A 93 5.38 -20.83 -4.41
N PRO A 94 6.00 -21.86 -4.99
CA PRO A 94 7.34 -21.72 -5.57
C PRO A 94 7.44 -20.58 -6.58
N GLU A 95 6.42 -20.38 -7.38
CA GLU A 95 6.33 -19.32 -8.38
C GLU A 95 6.26 -17.93 -7.72
N ASP A 96 5.37 -17.75 -6.74
CA ASP A 96 5.29 -16.49 -5.99
C ASP A 96 6.60 -16.19 -5.26
N ARG A 97 7.23 -17.23 -4.67
CA ARG A 97 8.52 -17.08 -3.97
C ARG A 97 9.62 -16.55 -4.89
N GLU A 98 9.76 -17.11 -6.07
CA GLU A 98 10.77 -16.68 -7.06
C GLU A 98 10.55 -15.21 -7.46
N VAL A 99 9.31 -14.86 -7.81
CA VAL A 99 8.93 -13.50 -8.20
C VAL A 99 9.14 -12.51 -7.05
N ILE A 100 8.78 -12.89 -5.81
CA ILE A 100 8.99 -12.06 -4.62
C ILE A 100 10.48 -11.76 -4.44
N LEU A 101 11.33 -12.78 -4.42
CA LEU A 101 12.77 -12.60 -4.18
C LEU A 101 13.43 -11.76 -5.27
N GLU A 102 13.03 -11.93 -6.53
CA GLU A 102 13.56 -11.12 -7.62
C GLU A 102 13.11 -9.65 -7.49
N THR A 103 11.83 -9.42 -7.20
CA THR A 103 11.27 -8.07 -7.09
C THR A 103 11.82 -7.32 -5.86
N LEU A 104 12.05 -8.00 -4.74
CA LEU A 104 12.56 -7.38 -3.51
C LEU A 104 13.97 -6.79 -3.68
N LYS A 105 14.78 -7.25 -4.63
CA LYS A 105 16.09 -6.66 -4.94
C LYS A 105 15.99 -5.17 -5.30
N GLU A 106 14.88 -4.77 -5.89
CA GLU A 106 14.64 -3.38 -6.28
C GLU A 106 14.29 -2.47 -5.08
N TRP A 107 13.97 -3.07 -3.93
CA TRP A 107 13.55 -2.38 -2.72
C TRP A 107 14.62 -2.30 -1.64
N GLU A 108 15.82 -2.82 -1.89
CA GLU A 108 16.93 -2.74 -0.94
C GLU A 108 17.22 -1.28 -0.55
N GLY A 109 17.18 -0.98 0.75
CA GLY A 109 17.40 0.35 1.31
C GLY A 109 16.34 1.41 0.95
N ARG A 110 15.18 1.01 0.39
CA ARG A 110 14.17 1.95 -0.10
C ARG A 110 12.86 1.92 0.67
N ALA A 111 12.64 0.92 1.48
CA ALA A 111 11.45 0.82 2.32
C ALA A 111 11.48 1.90 3.42
N MET A 112 10.29 2.27 3.91
CA MET A 112 10.18 3.23 5.02
C MET A 112 10.96 2.76 6.25
N GLU A 113 10.97 1.45 6.52
CA GLU A 113 11.73 0.86 7.62
C GLU A 113 13.23 1.07 7.47
N ASP A 114 13.77 0.91 6.24
CA ASP A 114 15.19 1.14 5.96
C ASP A 114 15.55 2.61 6.20
N ILE A 115 14.78 3.53 5.61
CA ILE A 115 14.98 4.97 5.74
C ILE A 115 14.84 5.42 7.20
N ALA A 116 13.84 4.91 7.92
CA ALA A 116 13.67 5.19 9.35
C ALA A 116 14.87 4.69 10.16
N GLY A 117 15.45 3.55 9.77
CA GLY A 117 16.65 3.00 10.40
C GLY A 117 17.88 3.91 10.27
N GLU A 118 18.04 4.57 9.13
CA GLU A 118 19.17 5.49 8.88
C GLU A 118 19.14 6.75 9.74
N VAL A 119 17.95 7.19 10.17
CA VAL A 119 17.78 8.41 10.98
C VAL A 119 17.69 8.15 12.48
N LEU A 120 17.63 6.89 12.90
CA LEU A 120 17.63 6.55 14.31
C LEU A 120 19.03 6.73 14.93
N PRO A 121 19.14 7.38 16.11
CA PRO A 121 20.40 7.44 16.82
C PRO A 121 20.93 6.04 17.19
N ASP A 122 22.25 5.84 17.12
CA ASP A 122 22.90 4.56 17.39
C ASP A 122 22.50 3.94 18.74
N TYR A 123 22.30 4.75 19.78
CA TYR A 123 21.93 4.23 21.09
C TYR A 123 20.51 3.65 21.10
N ILE A 124 19.59 4.18 20.28
CA ILE A 124 18.24 3.65 20.09
C ILE A 124 18.31 2.31 19.35
N GLU A 125 19.07 2.28 18.25
CA GLU A 125 19.23 1.04 17.46
C GLU A 125 19.91 -0.06 18.28
N ASN A 126 20.93 0.26 19.05
CA ASN A 126 21.58 -0.68 19.98
C ASN A 126 20.63 -1.21 21.06
N ALA A 127 19.75 -0.38 21.60
CA ALA A 127 18.75 -0.80 22.58
C ALA A 127 17.68 -1.70 21.94
N ARG A 128 17.28 -1.40 20.70
CA ARG A 128 16.34 -2.23 19.91
C ARG A 128 16.93 -3.61 19.62
N GLN A 129 18.18 -3.68 19.14
CA GLN A 129 18.85 -4.94 18.84
C GLN A 129 19.02 -5.84 20.07
N LYS A 130 18.99 -5.26 21.26
CA LYS A 130 19.06 -5.98 22.55
C LYS A 130 17.69 -6.26 23.17
N ASP A 131 16.62 -6.01 22.42
CA ASP A 131 15.22 -6.15 22.87
C ASP A 131 14.88 -5.36 24.14
N LEU A 132 15.61 -4.26 24.42
CA LEU A 132 15.35 -3.39 25.56
C LEU A 132 14.21 -2.42 25.29
N ILE A 133 13.97 -2.07 24.03
CA ILE A 133 12.91 -1.20 23.59
C ILE A 133 12.31 -1.71 22.26
N SER A 134 11.04 -1.38 22.02
CA SER A 134 10.39 -1.56 20.74
C SER A 134 10.20 -0.23 20.05
N VAL A 135 10.52 -0.15 18.77
CA VAL A 135 10.24 1.03 17.90
C VAL A 135 9.11 0.66 16.95
N GLY A 136 7.90 0.59 17.50
CA GLY A 136 6.74 0.00 16.82
C GLY A 136 6.25 0.72 15.55
N CYS A 137 6.65 1.98 15.33
CA CYS A 137 6.24 2.75 14.14
C CYS A 137 7.33 2.85 13.07
N ARG A 138 8.37 2.02 13.13
CA ARG A 138 9.47 2.05 12.18
C ARG A 138 9.03 1.64 10.76
N ASN A 139 8.18 0.64 10.66
CA ASN A 139 7.70 0.04 9.40
C ASN A 139 6.22 0.27 9.13
N GLY A 140 5.56 1.14 9.88
CA GLY A 140 4.14 1.41 9.72
C GLY A 140 3.77 2.82 10.13
N VAL A 141 2.94 3.45 9.34
CA VAL A 141 2.25 4.69 9.74
C VAL A 141 0.90 4.29 10.27
N SER A 142 0.53 4.79 11.44
CA SER A 142 -0.84 4.66 11.91
C SER A 142 -1.77 5.33 10.89
N GLY A 143 -2.50 4.50 10.13
CA GLY A 143 -3.55 4.92 9.20
C GLY A 143 -4.94 4.76 9.80
N GLU A 144 -5.03 4.52 11.09
CA GLU A 144 -6.27 4.26 11.82
C GLU A 144 -7.05 5.55 12.05
N THR A 145 -7.44 6.20 10.95
CA THR A 145 -8.32 7.35 10.98
C THR A 145 -9.74 6.92 10.65
N THR A 146 -10.69 7.36 11.43
CA THR A 146 -12.10 7.09 11.16
C THR A 146 -12.55 7.87 9.93
N PRO A 147 -12.98 7.22 8.84
CA PRO A 147 -13.53 7.92 7.69
C PRO A 147 -14.80 8.69 8.05
N ASN A 148 -15.05 9.79 7.36
CA ASN A 148 -16.33 10.50 7.47
C ASN A 148 -17.40 9.73 6.67
N HIS A 149 -17.93 8.66 7.28
CA HIS A 149 -18.94 7.80 6.66
C HIS A 149 -20.19 8.57 6.23
N GLN A 150 -20.64 9.54 7.06
CA GLN A 150 -21.83 10.32 6.73
C GLN A 150 -21.62 11.09 5.43
N LYS A 151 -20.52 11.81 5.30
CA LYS A 151 -20.21 12.56 4.07
C LYS A 151 -20.08 11.63 2.87
N PHE A 152 -19.45 10.46 3.07
CA PHE A 152 -19.33 9.47 1.99
C PHE A 152 -20.70 8.98 1.50
N MET A 153 -21.64 8.73 2.41
CA MET A 153 -23.01 8.32 2.05
C MET A 153 -23.79 9.44 1.36
N ASP A 154 -23.57 10.70 1.76
CA ASP A 154 -24.32 11.84 1.24
C ASP A 154 -23.89 12.22 -0.19
N ILE A 155 -22.59 12.26 -0.46
CA ILE A 155 -22.07 12.78 -1.76
C ILE A 155 -21.30 11.73 -2.58
N GLY A 156 -20.91 10.62 -2.01
CA GLY A 156 -20.12 9.58 -2.64
C GLY A 156 -18.75 10.04 -3.14
N LEU A 157 -18.02 9.15 -3.80
CA LEU A 157 -16.68 9.47 -4.35
C LEU A 157 -16.73 10.56 -5.42
N LYS A 158 -17.80 10.60 -6.23
CA LYS A 158 -17.96 11.64 -7.27
C LYS A 158 -18.12 13.03 -6.67
N GLY A 159 -18.91 13.16 -5.60
CA GLY A 159 -19.05 14.43 -4.90
C GLY A 159 -17.74 14.90 -4.26
N PHE A 160 -16.94 13.99 -3.69
CA PHE A 160 -15.58 14.32 -3.22
C PHE A 160 -14.69 14.86 -4.36
N MET A 161 -14.74 14.23 -5.53
CA MET A 161 -13.97 14.71 -6.70
C MET A 161 -14.41 16.09 -7.15
N GLU A 162 -15.71 16.40 -7.11
CA GLU A 162 -16.26 17.71 -7.46
C GLU A 162 -15.81 18.78 -6.46
N GLU A 163 -15.85 18.51 -5.16
CA GLU A 163 -15.30 19.39 -4.13
C GLU A 163 -13.81 19.67 -4.37
N CYS A 164 -13.01 18.63 -4.65
CA CYS A 164 -11.60 18.81 -4.94
C CYS A 164 -11.37 19.70 -6.16
N ARG A 165 -12.15 19.54 -7.25
CA ARG A 165 -12.08 20.39 -8.44
C ARG A 165 -12.46 21.83 -8.13
N ALA A 166 -13.51 22.05 -7.33
CA ALA A 166 -13.92 23.37 -6.89
C ALA A 166 -12.82 24.07 -6.10
N ASN A 167 -12.21 23.37 -5.12
CA ASN A 167 -11.09 23.88 -4.34
C ASN A 167 -9.88 24.24 -5.21
N ILE A 168 -9.55 23.43 -6.21
CA ILE A 168 -8.47 23.73 -7.17
C ILE A 168 -8.80 24.99 -7.95
N ALA A 169 -10.04 25.15 -8.39
CA ALA A 169 -10.48 26.32 -9.18
C ALA A 169 -10.42 27.65 -8.39
N GLU A 170 -10.47 27.60 -7.06
CA GLU A 170 -10.35 28.77 -6.19
C GLU A 170 -8.90 29.22 -5.94
N VAL A 171 -7.93 28.37 -6.22
CA VAL A 171 -6.51 28.71 -5.99
C VAL A 171 -6.08 29.82 -6.94
N ARG A 172 -5.55 30.92 -6.39
CA ARG A 172 -4.97 32.03 -7.13
C ARG A 172 -3.49 32.22 -6.77
N GLY A 173 -2.67 32.39 -7.79
CA GLY A 173 -1.21 32.55 -7.67
C GLY A 173 -0.48 31.22 -7.54
N GLY A 174 0.87 31.27 -7.61
CA GLY A 174 1.75 30.10 -7.76
C GLY A 174 2.75 29.92 -6.61
N THR A 175 2.36 30.16 -5.34
CA THR A 175 3.25 29.87 -4.22
C THR A 175 3.40 28.36 -4.02
N LYS A 176 4.51 27.91 -3.43
CA LYS A 176 4.78 26.51 -3.11
C LYS A 176 3.63 25.89 -2.29
N GLU A 177 3.17 26.57 -1.25
CA GLU A 177 2.07 26.11 -0.40
C GLU A 177 0.76 25.88 -1.21
N LYS A 178 0.47 26.77 -2.16
CA LYS A 178 -0.71 26.63 -3.01
C LYS A 178 -0.58 25.47 -3.97
N GLN A 179 0.63 25.24 -4.52
CA GLN A 179 0.90 24.08 -5.37
C GLN A 179 0.74 22.78 -4.57
N GLU A 180 1.24 22.71 -3.34
CA GLU A 180 1.07 21.56 -2.45
C GLU A 180 -0.41 21.23 -2.19
N LYS A 181 -1.27 22.26 -2.01
CA LYS A 181 -2.72 22.08 -1.90
C LYS A 181 -3.33 21.52 -3.20
N VAL A 182 -2.94 22.07 -4.34
CA VAL A 182 -3.41 21.58 -5.65
C VAL A 182 -3.00 20.13 -5.86
N ASP A 183 -1.76 19.78 -5.55
CA ASP A 183 -1.25 18.41 -5.66
C ASP A 183 -2.02 17.44 -4.74
N PHE A 184 -2.34 17.87 -3.52
CA PHE A 184 -3.16 17.09 -2.60
C PHE A 184 -4.57 16.83 -3.16
N TRP A 185 -5.27 17.85 -3.66
CA TRP A 185 -6.60 17.65 -4.24
C TRP A 185 -6.57 16.82 -5.52
N ASN A 186 -5.54 16.98 -6.36
CA ASN A 186 -5.34 16.10 -7.51
C ASN A 186 -5.11 14.65 -7.09
N ALA A 187 -4.34 14.41 -6.04
CA ALA A 187 -4.15 13.09 -5.47
C ALA A 187 -5.48 12.47 -4.99
N CYS A 188 -6.32 13.25 -4.32
CA CYS A 188 -7.65 12.81 -3.90
C CYS A 188 -8.53 12.42 -5.10
N ILE A 189 -8.52 13.22 -6.18
CA ILE A 189 -9.26 12.90 -7.41
C ILE A 189 -8.77 11.59 -8.02
N VAL A 190 -7.44 11.43 -8.15
CA VAL A 190 -6.84 10.21 -8.70
C VAL A 190 -7.20 8.97 -7.88
N LEU A 191 -7.17 9.09 -6.55
CA LEU A 191 -7.52 7.99 -5.65
C LEU A 191 -8.99 7.62 -5.75
N CYS A 192 -9.90 8.60 -5.75
CA CYS A 192 -11.33 8.35 -5.91
C CYS A 192 -11.67 7.68 -7.25
N ASP A 193 -11.00 8.09 -8.33
CA ASP A 193 -11.17 7.49 -9.65
C ASP A 193 -10.69 6.04 -9.68
N GLY A 194 -9.57 5.75 -9.02
CA GLY A 194 -9.08 4.37 -8.83
C GLY A 194 -10.06 3.49 -8.06
N LEU A 195 -10.65 4.01 -6.98
CA LEU A 195 -11.67 3.32 -6.19
C LEU A 195 -12.94 3.05 -7.01
N ILE A 196 -13.39 4.01 -7.81
CA ILE A 196 -14.56 3.85 -8.70
C ILE A 196 -14.26 2.76 -9.74
N THR A 197 -13.07 2.79 -10.35
CA THR A 197 -12.64 1.78 -11.33
C THR A 197 -12.61 0.39 -10.69
N TYR A 198 -12.05 0.27 -9.49
CA TYR A 198 -12.01 -0.99 -8.77
C TYR A 198 -13.42 -1.53 -8.45
N ALA A 199 -14.31 -0.65 -7.97
CA ALA A 199 -15.70 -1.02 -7.70
C ALA A 199 -16.43 -1.53 -8.96
N HIS A 200 -16.21 -0.89 -10.12
CA HIS A 200 -16.78 -1.35 -11.39
C HIS A 200 -16.20 -2.68 -11.87
N ARG A 201 -14.96 -3.00 -11.53
CA ARG A 201 -14.36 -4.30 -11.86
C ARG A 201 -14.89 -5.44 -10.97
N MET A 202 -15.45 -5.10 -9.81
CA MET A 202 -16.07 -6.02 -8.87
C MET A 202 -17.58 -6.18 -9.07
N ALA A 203 -18.21 -5.35 -9.89
CA ALA A 203 -19.65 -5.40 -10.20
C ALA A 203 -19.94 -6.26 -11.44
#